data_4a59ee1d42a9cf3519e661216bc5ea1a
#
_entry.id   4a59ee1d42a9cf3519e661216bc5ea1a
#
_cell.length_a   1.000
_cell.length_b   1.000
_cell.length_c   1.000
_cell.angle_alpha   90.00
_cell.angle_beta   90.00
_cell.angle_gamma   90.00
#
_symmetry.space_group_name_H-M   'P 1'
#
loop_
_entity.id
_entity.type
_entity.pdbx_description
1 polymer ?
#
loop_
_entity_poly.entity_id
_entity_poly.type
_entity_poly.pdbx_seq_one_letter_code
_entity_poly.pdbx_strand_id
1 'polypeptide(L)'
;MRIVLFCEQKYAINILTPIQEEALKSGGHDILWYVHSRNIPDFPLKDRVKWTDSIQKIYDYSPEAIFVPCNIVPYYLPGVKIQIFHGYAAEKKDHWVIRRYFDTYFTQGPFFTEGFSALAKKYKDFEVVETGWPRQDWIFQNLHTFDEEKSRLLQQHQR
;
A
#
# COMPACT_ATOMS: atom_id res chain seq x y z
N MET A 1 16.81 -1.80 6.63
CA MET A 1 15.65 -1.16 7.32
C MET A 1 14.70 -2.24 7.83
N ARG A 2 14.06 -2.00 8.98
CA ARG A 2 12.93 -2.81 9.46
C ARG A 2 11.63 -2.19 8.95
N ILE A 3 10.88 -2.96 8.19
CA ILE A 3 9.66 -2.49 7.51
C ILE A 3 8.46 -3.31 8.01
N VAL A 4 7.36 -2.63 8.29
CA VAL A 4 6.07 -3.29 8.54
C VAL A 4 5.12 -3.05 7.37
N LEU A 5 4.53 -4.13 6.88
CA LEU A 5 3.44 -4.11 5.91
C LEU A 5 2.12 -4.32 6.66
N PHE A 6 1.34 -3.25 6.85
CA PHE A 6 0.18 -3.23 7.74
C PHE A 6 -1.10 -3.64 7.00
N CYS A 7 -1.50 -4.91 7.15
CA CYS A 7 -2.57 -5.55 6.39
C CYS A 7 -3.80 -5.81 7.26
N GLU A 8 -4.78 -4.91 7.24
CA GLU A 8 -6.03 -5.06 7.98
C GLU A 8 -7.16 -5.73 7.19
N GLN A 9 -7.08 -5.71 5.86
CA GLN A 9 -8.12 -6.21 4.97
C GLN A 9 -7.53 -7.09 3.87
N LYS A 10 -8.28 -8.08 3.41
CA LYS A 10 -7.83 -9.05 2.41
C LYS A 10 -7.33 -8.40 1.11
N TYR A 11 -7.97 -7.32 0.66
CA TYR A 11 -7.53 -6.60 -0.55
C TYR A 11 -6.14 -5.94 -0.42
N ALA A 12 -5.72 -5.64 0.81
CA ALA A 12 -4.43 -5.00 1.07
C ALA A 12 -3.24 -5.92 0.74
N ILE A 13 -3.45 -7.24 0.73
CA ILE A 13 -2.41 -8.20 0.38
C ILE A 13 -1.83 -7.88 -1.00
N ASN A 14 -2.70 -7.71 -2.01
CA ASN A 14 -2.27 -7.45 -3.39
C ASN A 14 -1.67 -6.04 -3.59
N ILE A 15 -1.85 -5.14 -2.62
CA ILE A 15 -1.26 -3.79 -2.64
C ILE A 15 0.12 -3.80 -2.00
N LEU A 16 0.29 -4.58 -0.94
CA LEU A 16 1.52 -4.66 -0.15
C LEU A 16 2.55 -5.64 -0.74
N THR A 17 2.10 -6.68 -1.46
CA THR A 17 2.99 -7.68 -2.06
C THR A 17 4.03 -7.06 -3.01
N PRO A 18 3.70 -6.15 -3.95
CA PRO A 18 4.70 -5.53 -4.80
C PRO A 18 5.78 -4.74 -4.02
N ILE A 19 5.40 -4.12 -2.89
CA ILE A 19 6.34 -3.41 -2.02
C ILE A 19 7.29 -4.39 -1.36
N GLN A 20 6.79 -5.54 -0.88
CA GLN A 20 7.63 -6.61 -0.35
C GLN A 20 8.61 -7.12 -1.42
N GLU A 21 8.11 -7.42 -2.62
CA GLU A 21 8.93 -7.95 -3.69
C GLU A 21 10.08 -7.00 -4.05
N GLU A 22 9.80 -5.70 -4.15
CA GLU A 22 10.83 -4.71 -4.44
C GLU A 22 11.81 -4.54 -3.27
N ALA A 23 11.33 -4.55 -2.04
CA ALA A 23 12.19 -4.48 -0.86
C ALA A 23 13.10 -5.70 -0.72
N LEU A 24 12.62 -6.91 -1.07
CA LEU A 24 13.45 -8.12 -1.10
C LEU A 24 14.48 -8.08 -2.21
N LYS A 25 14.11 -7.58 -3.39
CA LYS A 25 14.96 -7.44 -4.56
C LYS A 25 16.08 -6.42 -4.36
N SER A 26 15.78 -5.29 -3.74
CA SER A 26 16.77 -4.27 -3.39
C SER A 26 17.70 -4.69 -2.26
N GLY A 27 17.28 -5.66 -1.43
CA GLY A 27 18.06 -6.23 -0.33
C GLY A 27 18.22 -5.30 0.88
N GLY A 28 18.79 -5.83 1.97
CA GLY A 28 19.08 -5.06 3.19
C GLY A 28 17.86 -4.65 4.02
N HIS A 29 16.67 -5.22 3.74
CA HIS A 29 15.44 -4.96 4.47
C HIS A 29 14.98 -6.20 5.24
N ASP A 30 14.52 -6.00 6.48
CA ASP A 30 13.80 -7.00 7.27
C ASP A 30 12.33 -6.61 7.28
N ILE A 31 11.44 -7.54 6.86
CA ILE A 31 10.03 -7.25 6.62
C ILE A 31 9.17 -8.08 7.57
N LEU A 32 8.25 -7.40 8.24
CA LEU A 32 7.23 -8.02 9.09
C LEU A 32 5.84 -7.63 8.56
N TRP A 33 5.00 -8.61 8.29
CA TRP A 33 3.60 -8.38 8.02
C TRP A 33 2.81 -8.31 9.34
N TYR A 34 2.06 -7.24 9.52
CA TYR A 34 0.93 -7.26 10.43
C TYR A 34 -0.31 -7.71 9.68
N VAL A 35 -1.01 -8.70 10.20
CA VAL A 35 -2.24 -9.23 9.57
C VAL A 35 -3.34 -9.30 10.61
N HIS A 36 -4.44 -8.60 10.36
CA HIS A 36 -5.58 -8.63 11.27
C HIS A 36 -6.32 -9.97 11.15
N SER A 37 -6.07 -10.89 12.08
CA SER A 37 -6.51 -12.29 12.00
C SER A 37 -8.01 -12.50 11.87
N ARG A 38 -8.85 -11.62 12.49
CA ARG A 38 -10.31 -11.69 12.34
C ARG A 38 -10.79 -11.37 10.93
N ASN A 39 -10.13 -10.45 10.24
CA ASN A 39 -10.51 -10.03 8.88
C ASN A 39 -9.88 -10.94 7.83
N ILE A 40 -8.76 -11.59 8.16
CA ILE A 40 -7.97 -12.43 7.26
C ILE A 40 -7.61 -13.73 7.99
N PRO A 41 -8.60 -14.60 8.30
CA PRO A 41 -8.35 -15.84 9.03
C PRO A 41 -7.40 -16.79 8.28
N ASP A 42 -7.49 -16.79 6.95
CA ASP A 42 -6.64 -17.60 6.05
C ASP A 42 -5.66 -16.69 5.29
N PHE A 43 -4.64 -16.21 5.99
CA PHE A 43 -3.60 -15.40 5.36
C PHE A 43 -2.77 -16.25 4.38
N PRO A 44 -2.84 -15.97 3.05
CA PRO A 44 -2.28 -16.86 2.04
C PRO A 44 -0.76 -16.92 2.01
N LEU A 45 -0.09 -15.96 2.64
CA LEU A 45 1.37 -15.86 2.68
C LEU A 45 1.98 -16.34 4.02
N LYS A 46 1.17 -16.90 4.93
CA LYS A 46 1.58 -17.25 6.30
C LYS A 46 2.85 -18.13 6.40
N ASP A 47 3.04 -19.01 5.41
CA ASP A 47 4.18 -19.94 5.37
C ASP A 47 5.38 -19.40 4.59
N ARG A 48 5.27 -18.19 4.02
CA ARG A 48 6.28 -17.58 3.13
C ARG A 48 6.90 -16.30 3.67
N VAL A 49 6.27 -15.68 4.67
CA VAL A 49 6.69 -14.39 5.21
C VAL A 49 6.70 -14.39 6.73
N LYS A 50 7.48 -13.52 7.34
CA LYS A 50 7.36 -13.23 8.77
C LYS A 50 6.08 -12.43 8.97
N TRP A 51 5.21 -12.86 9.89
CA TRP A 51 3.97 -12.15 10.16
C TRP A 51 3.55 -12.23 11.64
N THR A 52 2.65 -11.34 12.03
CA THR A 52 2.04 -11.29 13.35
C THR A 52 0.64 -10.67 13.26
N ASP A 53 -0.23 -11.00 14.19
CA ASP A 53 -1.52 -10.33 14.45
C ASP A 53 -1.48 -9.48 15.73
N SER A 54 -0.31 -9.34 16.35
CA SER A 54 -0.13 -8.59 17.58
C SER A 54 0.47 -7.21 17.33
N ILE A 55 -0.24 -6.18 17.74
CA ILE A 55 0.25 -4.79 17.73
C ILE A 55 1.47 -4.63 18.64
N GLN A 56 1.50 -5.32 19.80
CA GLN A 56 2.64 -5.28 20.70
C GLN A 56 3.92 -5.80 20.01
N LYS A 57 3.81 -6.87 19.23
CA LYS A 57 4.98 -7.37 18.48
C LYS A 57 5.49 -6.39 17.43
N ILE A 58 4.62 -5.56 16.83
CA ILE A 58 5.07 -4.47 15.95
C ILE A 58 5.84 -3.43 16.75
N TYR A 59 5.31 -3.06 17.91
CA TYR A 59 5.98 -2.10 18.80
C TYR A 59 7.38 -2.58 19.20
N ASP A 60 7.49 -3.85 19.64
CA ASP A 60 8.75 -4.47 20.04
C ASP A 60 9.73 -4.65 18.86
N TYR A 61 9.19 -4.88 17.66
CA TYR A 61 9.97 -4.96 16.42
C TYR A 61 10.63 -3.63 16.08
N SER A 62 10.05 -2.53 16.55
CA SER A 62 10.57 -1.17 16.37
C SER A 62 10.87 -0.85 14.89
N PRO A 63 9.84 -0.86 14.00
CA PRO A 63 10.03 -0.59 12.58
C PRO A 63 10.55 0.82 12.33
N GLU A 64 11.28 1.00 11.23
CA GLU A 64 11.69 2.30 10.71
C GLU A 64 10.61 2.87 9.77
N ALA A 65 9.85 1.99 9.11
CA ALA A 65 8.74 2.37 8.22
C ALA A 65 7.56 1.41 8.35
N ILE A 66 6.33 1.94 8.25
CA ILE A 66 5.08 1.18 8.24
C ILE A 66 4.27 1.61 7.01
N PHE A 67 4.06 0.68 6.08
CA PHE A 67 3.22 0.91 4.88
C PHE A 67 1.78 0.51 5.16
N VAL A 68 0.85 1.42 4.95
CA VAL A 68 -0.56 1.28 5.33
C VAL A 68 -1.49 1.61 4.16
N PRO A 69 -2.21 0.63 3.59
CA PRO A 69 -3.21 0.89 2.56
C PRO A 69 -4.50 1.54 3.09
N CYS A 70 -4.81 1.31 4.35
CA CYS A 70 -6.00 1.84 5.03
C CYS A 70 -5.78 3.23 5.63
N ASN A 71 -6.86 3.86 6.11
CA ASN A 71 -6.83 5.24 6.63
C ASN A 71 -6.55 5.33 8.14
N ILE A 72 -6.25 4.21 8.78
CA ILE A 72 -6.05 4.13 10.23
C ILE A 72 -4.81 3.28 10.52
N VAL A 73 -4.00 3.74 11.45
CA VAL A 73 -2.89 3.00 12.04
C VAL A 73 -2.71 3.47 13.47
N PRO A 74 -2.32 2.61 14.42
CA PRO A 74 -2.05 3.06 15.79
C PRO A 74 -0.92 4.12 15.79
N TYR A 75 -1.25 5.34 16.19
CA TYR A 75 -0.35 6.49 16.13
C TYR A 75 0.92 6.34 16.97
N TYR A 76 0.84 5.54 18.04
CA TYR A 76 1.94 5.30 18.98
C TYR A 76 2.97 4.28 18.49
N LEU A 77 2.74 3.61 17.37
CA LEU A 77 3.75 2.71 16.78
C LEU A 77 4.98 3.51 16.35
N PRO A 78 6.19 3.00 16.61
CA PRO A 78 7.41 3.65 16.15
C PRO A 78 7.56 3.60 14.63
N GLY A 79 8.43 4.47 14.09
CA GLY A 79 8.74 4.56 12.67
C GLY A 79 7.80 5.46 11.87
N VAL A 80 8.23 5.76 10.66
CA VAL A 80 7.49 6.60 9.70
C VAL A 80 6.28 5.84 9.19
N LYS A 81 5.09 6.41 9.33
CA LYS A 81 3.83 5.82 8.85
C LYS A 81 3.50 6.38 7.49
N ILE A 82 3.46 5.50 6.50
CA ILE A 82 3.30 5.84 5.09
C ILE A 82 1.95 5.34 4.61
N GLN A 83 1.06 6.24 4.25
CA GLN A 83 -0.19 5.86 3.59
C GLN A 83 0.04 5.66 2.10
N ILE A 84 -0.40 4.50 1.57
CA ILE A 84 -0.23 4.13 0.16
C ILE A 84 -1.55 3.96 -0.60
N PHE A 85 -2.67 4.22 0.08
CA PHE A 85 -4.03 4.08 -0.43
C PHE A 85 -4.42 2.66 -0.92
N HIS A 86 -5.70 2.47 -1.23
CA HIS A 86 -6.24 1.18 -1.68
C HIS A 86 -7.11 1.30 -2.95
N GLY A 87 -7.24 2.49 -3.53
CA GLY A 87 -8.01 2.73 -4.74
C GLY A 87 -8.07 4.20 -5.15
N TYR A 88 -8.65 4.46 -6.31
CA TYR A 88 -8.83 5.79 -6.92
C TYR A 88 -10.21 6.38 -6.57
N ALA A 89 -10.52 6.52 -5.32
CA ALA A 89 -11.83 7.04 -4.91
C ALA A 89 -11.78 8.55 -4.62
N ALA A 90 -11.50 9.34 -5.64
CA ALA A 90 -11.37 10.80 -5.55
C ALA A 90 -12.65 11.49 -5.07
N GLU A 91 -13.80 10.93 -5.41
CA GLU A 91 -15.15 11.41 -5.02
C GLU A 91 -15.47 11.17 -3.54
N LYS A 92 -14.76 10.27 -2.86
CA LYS A 92 -14.97 9.98 -1.46
C LYS A 92 -14.34 11.04 -0.58
N LYS A 93 -15.17 11.88 0.05
CA LYS A 93 -14.73 12.94 0.98
C LYS A 93 -13.81 12.42 2.09
N ASP A 94 -14.02 11.18 2.53
CA ASP A 94 -13.25 10.55 3.61
C ASP A 94 -11.77 10.32 3.24
N HIS A 95 -11.43 10.18 1.96
CA HIS A 95 -10.06 10.09 1.47
C HIS A 95 -9.25 11.38 1.71
N TRP A 96 -9.91 12.52 1.73
CA TRP A 96 -9.29 13.83 1.91
C TRP A 96 -9.23 14.31 3.37
N VAL A 97 -9.71 13.47 4.30
CA VAL A 97 -9.69 13.79 5.73
C VAL A 97 -8.32 13.46 6.33
N ILE A 98 -7.59 14.49 6.71
CA ILE A 98 -6.29 14.32 7.40
C ILE A 98 -6.53 14.01 8.87
N ARG A 99 -6.22 12.77 9.27
CA ARG A 99 -6.37 12.27 10.65
C ARG A 99 -5.11 12.39 11.49
N ARG A 100 -4.02 12.85 10.89
CA ARG A 100 -2.69 12.98 11.52
C ARG A 100 -2.12 11.66 12.05
N TYR A 101 -2.43 10.56 11.38
CA TYR A 101 -1.85 9.25 11.68
C TYR A 101 -0.62 8.94 10.81
N PHE A 102 -0.43 9.69 9.72
CA PHE A 102 0.57 9.43 8.72
C PHE A 102 1.56 10.58 8.60
N ASP A 103 2.83 10.21 8.51
CA ASP A 103 3.94 11.14 8.32
C ASP A 103 4.15 11.42 6.82
N THR A 104 3.75 10.48 5.96
CA THR A 104 3.92 10.58 4.50
C THR A 104 2.74 9.96 3.76
N TYR A 105 2.34 10.59 2.67
CA TYR A 105 1.33 10.08 1.73
C TYR A 105 1.98 9.78 0.40
N PHE A 106 1.98 8.51 -0.02
CA PHE A 106 2.37 8.08 -1.35
C PHE A 106 1.16 8.16 -2.27
N THR A 107 1.19 9.09 -3.22
CA THR A 107 0.05 9.39 -4.08
C THR A 107 0.14 8.66 -5.41
N GLN A 108 -1.04 8.32 -5.94
CA GLN A 108 -1.21 7.46 -7.11
C GLN A 108 -0.99 8.18 -8.46
N GLY A 109 -0.87 9.52 -8.45
CA GLY A 109 -0.68 10.33 -9.64
C GLY A 109 -0.99 11.79 -9.41
N PRO A 110 -0.82 12.66 -10.44
CA PRO A 110 -0.82 14.11 -10.33
C PRO A 110 -2.05 14.70 -9.62
N PHE A 111 -3.25 14.19 -9.91
CA PHE A 111 -4.49 14.67 -9.28
C PHE A 111 -4.46 14.54 -7.75
N PHE A 112 -4.05 13.37 -7.24
CA PHE A 112 -3.94 13.15 -5.80
C PHE A 112 -2.76 13.92 -5.21
N THR A 113 -1.64 13.98 -5.93
CA THR A 113 -0.43 14.72 -5.52
C THR A 113 -0.75 16.19 -5.31
N GLU A 114 -1.45 16.81 -6.24
CA GLU A 114 -1.84 18.23 -6.15
C GLU A 114 -2.76 18.47 -4.94
N GLY A 115 -3.81 17.64 -4.80
CA GLY A 115 -4.76 17.76 -3.69
C GLY A 115 -4.11 17.55 -2.31
N PHE A 116 -3.31 16.49 -2.15
CA PHE A 116 -2.62 16.23 -0.88
C PHE A 116 -1.51 17.25 -0.60
N SER A 117 -0.83 17.78 -1.63
CA SER A 117 0.14 18.86 -1.46
C SER A 117 -0.50 20.16 -0.95
N ALA A 118 -1.72 20.48 -1.41
CA ALA A 118 -2.47 21.61 -0.86
C ALA A 118 -2.82 21.40 0.63
N LEU A 119 -3.19 20.17 1.01
CA LEU A 119 -3.44 19.81 2.40
C LEU A 119 -2.15 19.84 3.24
N ALA A 120 -1.03 19.37 2.71
CA ALA A 120 0.28 19.42 3.38
C ALA A 120 0.72 20.87 3.68
N LYS A 121 0.52 21.78 2.73
CA LYS A 121 0.76 23.23 2.97
C LYS A 121 -0.09 23.80 4.09
N LYS A 122 -1.33 23.32 4.24
CA LYS A 122 -2.27 23.75 5.28
C LYS A 122 -1.91 23.20 6.66
N TYR A 123 -1.64 21.88 6.75
CA TYR A 123 -1.45 21.17 8.01
C TYR A 123 0.01 21.19 8.50
N LYS A 124 0.99 21.17 7.58
CA LYS A 124 2.45 21.23 7.83
C LYS A 124 2.99 20.11 8.74
N ASP A 125 2.35 18.95 8.74
CA ASP A 125 2.68 17.83 9.61
C ASP A 125 2.87 16.50 8.84
N PHE A 126 2.88 16.53 7.50
CA PHE A 126 3.16 15.37 6.67
C PHE A 126 3.77 15.76 5.32
N GLU A 127 4.39 14.79 4.67
CA GLU A 127 4.97 14.91 3.33
C GLU A 127 4.12 14.21 2.28
N VAL A 128 4.28 14.59 1.01
CA VAL A 128 3.59 13.99 -0.13
C VAL A 128 4.63 13.59 -1.17
N VAL A 129 4.56 12.32 -1.60
CA VAL A 129 5.45 11.78 -2.64
C VAL A 129 4.59 11.10 -3.71
N GLU A 130 4.73 11.52 -4.96
CA GLU A 130 4.08 10.84 -6.07
C GLU A 130 4.85 9.57 -6.42
N THR A 131 4.21 8.43 -6.25
CA THR A 131 4.83 7.11 -6.48
C THR A 131 4.14 6.29 -7.56
N GLY A 132 2.96 6.72 -7.99
CA GLY A 132 2.06 5.85 -8.74
C GLY A 132 1.35 4.84 -7.84
N TRP A 133 0.83 3.78 -8.42
CA TRP A 133 0.12 2.75 -7.68
C TRP A 133 0.73 1.36 -7.94
N PRO A 134 1.54 0.81 -7.04
CA PRO A 134 2.30 -0.44 -7.22
C PRO A 134 1.45 -1.64 -7.64
N ARG A 135 0.17 -1.67 -7.26
CA ARG A 135 -0.76 -2.72 -7.68
C ARG A 135 -0.88 -2.84 -9.21
N GLN A 136 -0.64 -1.77 -9.96
CA GLN A 136 -0.74 -1.76 -11.42
C GLN A 136 0.56 -2.15 -12.10
N ASP A 137 1.69 -2.15 -11.41
CA ASP A 137 3.00 -2.44 -12.00
C ASP A 137 3.01 -3.81 -12.66
N TRP A 138 2.39 -4.81 -12.03
CA TRP A 138 2.27 -6.13 -12.61
C TRP A 138 1.56 -6.12 -13.96
N ILE A 139 0.49 -5.33 -14.11
CA ILE A 139 -0.26 -5.21 -15.37
C ILE A 139 0.64 -4.66 -16.46
N PHE A 140 1.35 -3.56 -16.17
CA PHE A 140 2.23 -2.90 -17.13
C PHE A 140 3.43 -3.78 -17.52
N GLN A 141 4.00 -4.49 -16.57
CA GLN A 141 5.11 -5.41 -16.81
C GLN A 141 4.69 -6.64 -17.63
N ASN A 142 3.42 -7.02 -17.60
CA ASN A 142 2.89 -8.22 -18.24
C ASN A 142 1.86 -7.91 -19.35
N LEU A 143 1.83 -6.70 -19.90
CA LEU A 143 0.88 -6.31 -20.97
C LEU A 143 0.92 -7.28 -22.16
N HIS A 144 2.10 -7.77 -22.53
CA HIS A 144 2.28 -8.73 -23.63
C HIS A 144 1.53 -10.04 -23.44
N THR A 145 1.23 -10.44 -22.20
CA THR A 145 0.48 -11.69 -21.93
C THR A 145 -0.99 -11.58 -22.35
N PHE A 146 -1.48 -10.37 -22.60
CA PHE A 146 -2.87 -10.10 -23.01
C PHE A 146 -3.03 -9.92 -24.53
N ASP A 147 -1.96 -9.98 -25.33
CA ASP A 147 -2.00 -9.69 -26.76
C ASP A 147 -2.87 -10.66 -27.54
N GLU A 148 -2.85 -11.96 -27.20
CA GLU A 148 -3.70 -12.97 -27.83
C GLU A 148 -5.18 -12.72 -27.52
N GLU A 149 -5.52 -12.46 -26.25
CA GLU A 149 -6.89 -12.17 -25.84
C GLU A 149 -7.40 -10.87 -26.45
N LYS A 150 -6.58 -9.83 -26.49
CA LYS A 150 -6.88 -8.56 -27.17
C LYS A 150 -7.19 -8.79 -28.66
N SER A 151 -6.38 -9.60 -29.35
CA SER A 151 -6.57 -9.91 -30.77
C SER A 151 -7.88 -10.68 -30.99
N ARG A 152 -8.19 -11.63 -30.12
CA ARG A 152 -9.45 -12.38 -30.14
C ARG A 152 -10.68 -11.47 -29.98
N LEU A 153 -10.63 -10.58 -28.98
CA LEU A 153 -11.72 -9.63 -28.71
C LEU A 153 -11.94 -8.64 -29.87
N LEU A 154 -10.86 -8.12 -30.45
CA LEU A 154 -10.96 -7.23 -31.61
C LEU A 154 -11.60 -7.91 -32.81
N GLN A 155 -11.27 -9.18 -33.09
CA GLN A 155 -11.90 -9.96 -34.17
C GLN A 155 -13.39 -10.21 -33.93
N GLN A 156 -13.82 -10.43 -32.69
CA GLN A 156 -15.22 -10.62 -32.34
C GLN A 156 -16.07 -9.35 -32.51
N HIS A 157 -15.47 -8.16 -32.34
CA HIS A 157 -16.18 -6.86 -32.41
C HIS A 157 -16.08 -6.17 -33.76
N GLN A 158 -15.37 -6.75 -34.73
CA GLN A 158 -15.30 -6.24 -36.11
C GLN A 158 -16.41 -6.82 -37.04
N ARG A 159 -17.45 -7.44 -36.49
CA ARG A 159 -18.60 -7.96 -37.25
C ARG A 159 -19.81 -7.05 -37.13
#